data_8df6c9dfa2365c1393127cbc9181b459
#
_entry.id   8df6c9dfa2365c1393127cbc9181b459
#
_cell.length_a   1.000
_cell.length_b   1.000
_cell.length_c   1.000
_cell.angle_alpha   90.00
_cell.angle_beta   90.00
_cell.angle_gamma   90.00
#
_symmetry.space_group_name_H-M   'P 1'
#
loop_
_entity.id
_entity.type
_entity.pdbx_description
1 polymer ?
#
loop_
_entity_poly.entity_id
_entity_poly.type
_entity_poly.pdbx_seq_one_letter_code
_entity_poly.pdbx_strand_id
1 'polypeptide(L)'
;MTDLRRDVEEFYAGFTAGDFDRAFRIFAEDVVTVEPSLGRSATLEEWRTYDEAFKAACPDASFVLHSTVQQGDRIAAEGSFRGAFTAPLRTPLRELQPTECSFDVAFTEFFLFRGGKVVEHKIYYDQVDFGVQLGIIPPTG
;
A
#
# COMPACT_ATOMS: atom_id res chain seq x y z
N MET A 1 17.37 7.39 -19.53
CA MET A 1 16.51 7.82 -18.41
C MET A 1 15.59 6.66 -18.02
N THR A 2 15.59 6.30 -16.76
CA THR A 2 14.78 5.18 -16.28
C THR A 2 13.31 5.60 -16.18
N ASP A 3 12.42 4.75 -16.66
CA ASP A 3 10.97 4.99 -16.54
C ASP A 3 10.48 4.50 -15.18
N LEU A 4 10.61 5.36 -14.17
CA LEU A 4 10.20 5.03 -12.80
C LEU A 4 8.69 4.83 -12.69
N ARG A 5 7.91 5.51 -13.52
CA ARG A 5 6.45 5.35 -13.52
C ARG A 5 6.06 3.92 -13.85
N ARG A 6 6.71 3.31 -14.82
CA ARG A 6 6.44 1.94 -15.23
C ARG A 6 6.67 0.95 -14.08
N ASP A 7 7.76 1.13 -13.34
CA ASP A 7 8.06 0.30 -12.19
C ASP A 7 7.01 0.43 -11.09
N VAL A 8 6.57 1.67 -10.83
CA VAL A 8 5.51 1.93 -9.84
C VAL A 8 4.18 1.33 -10.30
N GLU A 9 3.85 1.43 -11.58
CA GLU A 9 2.65 0.80 -12.14
C GLU A 9 2.68 -0.72 -11.95
N GLU A 10 3.84 -1.35 -12.10
CA GLU A 10 4.01 -2.79 -11.88
C GLU A 10 3.77 -3.18 -10.42
N PHE A 11 4.19 -2.34 -9.48
CA PHE A 11 3.91 -2.57 -8.07
C PHE A 11 2.39 -2.61 -7.82
N TYR A 12 1.68 -1.60 -8.27
CA TYR A 12 0.21 -1.54 -8.06
C TYR A 12 -0.52 -2.65 -8.80
N ALA A 13 -0.13 -2.95 -10.02
CA ALA A 13 -0.75 -4.02 -10.80
C ALA A 13 -0.51 -5.39 -10.16
N GLY A 14 0.69 -5.61 -9.63
CA GLY A 14 1.02 -6.85 -8.93
C GLY A 14 0.19 -7.04 -7.67
N PHE A 15 0.07 -5.99 -6.85
CA PHE A 15 -0.78 -6.04 -5.66
C PHE A 15 -2.24 -6.34 -6.03
N THR A 16 -2.77 -5.63 -7.01
CA THR A 16 -4.16 -5.79 -7.46
C THR A 16 -4.42 -7.22 -7.96
N ALA A 17 -3.45 -7.81 -8.64
CA ALA A 17 -3.54 -9.19 -9.13
C ALA A 17 -3.28 -10.24 -8.04
N GLY A 18 -2.83 -9.83 -6.84
CA GLY A 18 -2.41 -10.77 -5.81
C GLY A 18 -1.07 -11.44 -6.10
N ASP A 19 -0.29 -10.88 -7.02
CA ASP A 19 1.03 -11.38 -7.40
C ASP A 19 2.10 -10.56 -6.69
N PHE A 20 2.46 -10.99 -5.48
CA PHE A 20 3.38 -10.24 -4.62
C PHE A 20 4.83 -10.34 -5.08
N ASP A 21 5.22 -11.40 -5.75
CA ASP A 21 6.56 -11.47 -6.36
C ASP A 21 6.71 -10.39 -7.42
N ARG A 22 5.69 -10.19 -8.24
CA ARG A 22 5.65 -9.12 -9.24
C ARG A 22 5.64 -7.75 -8.57
N ALA A 23 4.74 -7.55 -7.58
CA ALA A 23 4.59 -6.27 -6.92
C ALA A 23 5.89 -5.82 -6.25
N PHE A 24 6.56 -6.73 -5.54
CA PHE A 24 7.71 -6.38 -4.70
C PHE A 24 9.05 -6.42 -5.42
N ARG A 25 9.03 -6.70 -6.73
CA ARG A 25 10.26 -6.76 -7.54
C ARG A 25 11.01 -5.44 -7.60
N ILE A 26 10.30 -4.32 -7.47
CA ILE A 26 10.92 -2.98 -7.55
C ILE A 26 11.71 -2.60 -6.30
N PHE A 27 11.53 -3.31 -5.18
CA PHE A 27 12.14 -2.92 -3.91
C PHE A 27 13.52 -3.53 -3.72
N ALA A 28 14.45 -2.72 -3.18
CA ALA A 28 15.73 -3.23 -2.70
C ALA A 28 15.53 -4.06 -1.43
N GLU A 29 16.43 -5.02 -1.18
CA GLU A 29 16.33 -5.87 0.01
C GLU A 29 16.37 -5.05 1.31
N ASP A 30 17.08 -3.94 1.32
CA ASP A 30 17.24 -3.05 2.47
C ASP A 30 16.29 -1.85 2.45
N VAL A 31 15.22 -1.89 1.65
CA VAL A 31 14.24 -0.80 1.58
C VAL A 31 13.66 -0.52 2.96
N VAL A 32 13.46 0.77 3.22
CA VAL A 32 12.77 1.23 4.43
C VAL A 32 11.39 1.76 4.01
N THR A 33 10.34 1.17 4.54
CA THR A 33 8.96 1.61 4.29
C THR A 33 8.42 2.32 5.52
N VAL A 34 7.86 3.51 5.32
CA VAL A 34 7.20 4.28 6.38
C VAL A 34 5.71 4.33 6.08
N GLU A 35 4.94 3.71 6.96
CA GLU A 35 3.48 3.71 6.89
C GLU A 35 2.96 4.16 8.25
N PRO A 36 2.12 5.23 8.29
CA PRO A 36 1.78 5.87 9.55
C PRO A 36 1.14 4.97 10.60
N SER A 37 0.35 3.97 10.16
CA SER A 37 -0.36 3.09 11.10
C SER A 37 0.56 2.15 11.88
N LEU A 38 1.78 1.92 11.38
CA LEU A 38 2.73 1.03 12.04
C LEU A 38 3.47 1.70 13.19
N GLY A 39 3.51 3.04 13.25
CA GLY A 39 4.21 3.79 14.29
C GLY A 39 5.73 3.68 14.23
N ARG A 40 6.28 2.96 13.27
CA ARG A 40 7.71 2.80 13.00
C ARG A 40 7.92 2.40 11.55
N SER A 41 9.16 2.50 11.10
CA SER A 41 9.49 2.01 9.74
C SER A 41 9.46 0.48 9.70
N ALA A 42 9.17 -0.05 8.52
CA ALA A 42 9.08 -1.49 8.27
C ALA A 42 10.16 -1.95 7.30
N THR A 43 10.64 -3.17 7.48
CA THR A 43 11.52 -3.84 6.53
C THR A 43 10.70 -4.34 5.33
N LEU A 44 11.39 -4.76 4.28
CA LEU A 44 10.74 -5.34 3.10
C LEU A 44 9.84 -6.52 3.48
N GLU A 45 10.35 -7.45 4.30
CA GLU A 45 9.59 -8.61 4.73
C GLU A 45 8.37 -8.25 5.55
N GLU A 46 8.52 -7.32 6.50
CA GLU A 46 7.40 -6.86 7.33
C GLU A 46 6.32 -6.20 6.48
N TRP A 47 6.70 -5.35 5.54
CA TRP A 47 5.74 -4.67 4.68
C TRP A 47 5.04 -5.64 3.73
N ARG A 48 5.78 -6.58 3.14
CA ARG A 48 5.18 -7.61 2.28
C ARG A 48 4.17 -8.46 3.06
N THR A 49 4.51 -8.87 4.26
CA THR A 49 3.60 -9.64 5.13
C THR A 49 2.33 -8.86 5.40
N TYR A 50 2.45 -7.54 5.67
CA TYR A 50 1.31 -6.67 5.90
C TYR A 50 0.43 -6.57 4.66
N ASP A 51 1.02 -6.34 3.49
CA ASP A 51 0.27 -6.25 2.24
C ASP A 51 -0.43 -7.56 1.88
N GLU A 52 0.23 -8.67 2.08
CA GLU A 52 -0.37 -10.00 1.84
C GLU A 52 -1.57 -10.24 2.76
N ALA A 53 -1.43 -9.89 4.04
CA ALA A 53 -2.53 -10.02 5.00
C ALA A 53 -3.71 -9.13 4.62
N PHE A 54 -3.43 -7.90 4.17
CA PHE A 54 -4.47 -6.97 3.78
C PHE A 54 -5.20 -7.45 2.52
N LYS A 55 -4.47 -7.94 1.53
CA LYS A 55 -5.07 -8.49 0.30
C LYS A 55 -5.93 -9.72 0.60
N ALA A 56 -5.50 -10.56 1.54
CA ALA A 56 -6.28 -11.72 1.96
C ALA A 56 -7.59 -11.30 2.63
N ALA A 57 -7.56 -10.20 3.41
CA ALA A 57 -8.75 -9.66 4.08
C ALA A 57 -9.69 -8.94 3.11
N CYS A 58 -9.14 -8.36 2.05
CA CYS A 58 -9.88 -7.60 1.04
C CYS A 58 -9.50 -8.13 -0.35
N PRO A 59 -10.01 -9.31 -0.74
CA PRO A 59 -9.55 -9.98 -1.97
C PRO A 59 -9.76 -9.17 -3.25
N ASP A 60 -10.75 -8.29 -3.27
CA ASP A 60 -11.03 -7.41 -4.41
C ASP A 60 -10.27 -6.08 -4.34
N ALA A 61 -9.39 -5.89 -3.34
CA ALA A 61 -8.66 -4.64 -3.20
C ALA A 61 -7.83 -4.33 -4.43
N SER A 62 -7.90 -3.10 -4.88
CA SER A 62 -7.18 -2.63 -6.06
C SER A 62 -6.66 -1.22 -5.87
N PHE A 63 -5.53 -0.94 -6.51
CA PHE A 63 -4.99 0.41 -6.63
C PHE A 63 -5.34 0.97 -8.00
N VAL A 64 -5.85 2.20 -8.01
CA VAL A 64 -6.09 2.96 -9.24
C VAL A 64 -5.14 4.15 -9.21
N LEU A 65 -4.13 4.14 -10.07
CA LEU A 65 -3.14 5.21 -10.16
C LEU A 65 -3.72 6.35 -11.00
N HIS A 66 -3.79 7.55 -10.43
CA HIS A 66 -4.31 8.74 -11.11
C HIS A 66 -3.21 9.56 -11.76
N SER A 67 -2.11 9.81 -11.03
CA SER A 67 -1.03 10.63 -11.56
C SER A 67 0.29 10.33 -10.85
N THR A 68 1.38 10.71 -11.50
CA THR A 68 2.72 10.64 -10.92
C THR A 68 3.46 11.93 -11.17
N VAL A 69 4.35 12.28 -10.23
CA VAL A 69 5.29 13.41 -10.38
C VAL A 69 6.66 12.88 -10.08
N GLN A 70 7.59 13.05 -11.01
CA GLN A 70 8.96 12.58 -10.87
C GLN A 70 9.93 13.74 -10.82
N GLN A 71 10.86 13.68 -9.87
CA GLN A 71 11.98 14.60 -9.78
C GLN A 71 13.25 13.78 -9.53
N GLY A 72 14.10 13.67 -10.55
CA GLY A 72 15.30 12.84 -10.47
C GLY A 72 14.94 11.39 -10.18
N ASP A 73 15.52 10.84 -9.13
CA ASP A 73 15.29 9.44 -8.71
C ASP A 73 14.11 9.26 -7.78
N ARG A 74 13.33 10.32 -7.55
CA ARG A 74 12.16 10.29 -6.68
C ARG A 74 10.89 10.43 -7.49
N ILE A 75 9.90 9.58 -7.22
CA ILE A 75 8.59 9.65 -7.85
C ILE A 75 7.51 9.59 -6.79
N ALA A 76 6.51 10.47 -6.93
CA ALA A 76 5.32 10.45 -6.12
C ALA A 76 4.15 9.95 -6.97
N ALA A 77 3.36 9.06 -6.40
CA ALA A 77 2.18 8.52 -7.04
C ALA A 77 0.96 8.89 -6.21
N GLU A 78 -0.13 9.26 -6.87
CA GLU A 78 -1.41 9.45 -6.18
C GLU A 78 -2.50 8.68 -6.88
N GLY A 79 -3.47 8.24 -6.12
CA GLY A 79 -4.58 7.47 -6.66
C GLY A 79 -5.60 7.11 -5.60
N SER A 80 -6.34 6.04 -5.87
CA SER A 80 -7.37 5.51 -4.98
C SER A 80 -7.08 4.06 -4.65
N PHE A 81 -7.34 3.69 -3.41
CA PHE A 81 -7.29 2.31 -2.94
C PHE A 81 -8.72 1.89 -2.62
N ARG A 82 -9.21 0.85 -3.29
CA ARG A 82 -10.62 0.44 -3.24
C ARG A 82 -10.75 -1.04 -2.94
N GLY A 83 -11.82 -1.41 -2.26
CA GLY A 83 -12.13 -2.80 -2.00
C GLY A 83 -13.23 -2.95 -0.97
N ALA A 84 -13.37 -4.19 -0.46
CA ALA A 84 -14.30 -4.51 0.62
C ALA A 84 -13.63 -5.46 1.60
N PHE A 85 -13.87 -5.22 2.89
CA PHE A 85 -13.29 -6.01 3.98
C PHE A 85 -14.20 -7.23 4.24
N THR A 86 -13.89 -8.34 3.56
CA THR A 86 -14.77 -9.51 3.51
C THR A 86 -14.20 -10.79 4.13
N ALA A 87 -12.92 -10.77 4.55
CA ALA A 87 -12.28 -11.91 5.22
C ALA A 87 -11.46 -11.40 6.41
N PRO A 88 -11.10 -12.26 7.37
CA PRO A 88 -10.34 -11.80 8.54
C PRO A 88 -9.00 -11.15 8.17
N LEU A 89 -8.70 -10.03 8.81
CA LEU A 89 -7.39 -9.38 8.72
C LEU A 89 -6.51 -9.91 9.85
N ARG A 90 -5.49 -10.68 9.49
CA ARG A 90 -4.57 -11.30 10.45
C ARG A 90 -3.21 -10.63 10.39
N THR A 91 -2.84 -9.92 11.45
CA THR A 91 -1.52 -9.32 11.61
C THR A 91 -0.85 -9.92 12.83
N PRO A 92 0.49 -9.77 13.00
CA PRO A 92 1.17 -10.24 14.21
C PRO A 92 0.62 -9.64 15.50
N LEU A 93 -0.02 -8.46 15.42
CA LEU A 93 -0.53 -7.75 16.59
C LEU A 93 -1.96 -8.14 16.95
N ARG A 94 -2.78 -8.51 15.97
CA ARG A 94 -4.20 -8.80 16.21
C ARG A 94 -4.88 -9.40 14.99
N GLU A 95 -6.07 -9.96 15.23
CA GLU A 95 -6.97 -10.39 14.19
C GLU A 95 -8.24 -9.54 14.25
N LEU A 96 -8.66 -9.00 13.09
CA LEU A 96 -9.90 -8.25 12.96
C LEU A 96 -10.88 -9.05 12.10
N GLN A 97 -12.12 -9.18 12.58
CA GLN A 97 -13.16 -9.85 11.82
C GLN A 97 -13.68 -8.94 10.72
N PRO A 98 -14.10 -9.50 9.57
CA PRO A 98 -14.60 -8.71 8.46
C PRO A 98 -15.90 -7.97 8.83
N THR A 99 -16.00 -6.73 8.34
CA THR A 99 -17.18 -5.88 8.57
C THR A 99 -18.12 -5.85 7.38
N GLU A 100 -17.72 -6.41 6.25
CA GLU A 100 -18.41 -6.35 4.95
C GLU A 100 -18.52 -4.93 4.39
N CYS A 101 -17.76 -3.98 4.95
CA CYS A 101 -17.76 -2.60 4.48
C CYS A 101 -16.84 -2.42 3.28
N SER A 102 -17.32 -1.62 2.32
CA SER A 102 -16.51 -1.19 1.18
C SER A 102 -15.75 0.09 1.50
N PHE A 103 -14.62 0.28 0.85
CA PHE A 103 -13.82 1.50 1.03
C PHE A 103 -13.30 2.03 -0.31
N ASP A 104 -13.08 3.33 -0.34
CA ASP A 104 -12.45 4.05 -1.45
C ASP A 104 -11.72 5.23 -0.83
N VAL A 105 -10.40 5.11 -0.70
CA VAL A 105 -9.57 6.11 -0.03
C VAL A 105 -8.50 6.64 -0.96
N ALA A 106 -8.24 7.94 -0.86
CA ALA A 106 -7.13 8.56 -1.58
C ALA A 106 -5.82 8.23 -0.89
N PHE A 107 -4.77 8.03 -1.68
CA PHE A 107 -3.43 7.80 -1.15
C PHE A 107 -2.40 8.56 -1.97
N THR A 108 -1.25 8.80 -1.34
CA THR A 108 -0.04 9.28 -2.01
C THR A 108 1.13 8.45 -1.49
N GLU A 109 1.97 7.98 -2.40
CA GLU A 109 3.18 7.25 -2.04
C GLU A 109 4.40 7.86 -2.71
N PHE A 110 5.50 7.92 -1.95
CA PHE A 110 6.78 8.40 -2.44
C PHE A 110 7.75 7.24 -2.54
N PHE A 111 8.44 7.15 -3.67
CA PHE A 111 9.44 6.12 -3.93
C PHE A 111 10.76 6.79 -4.28
N LEU A 112 11.83 6.45 -3.53
CA LEU A 112 13.19 6.88 -3.86
C LEU A 112 13.93 5.70 -4.44
N PHE A 113 14.38 5.83 -5.69
CA PHE A 113 15.14 4.79 -6.39
C PHE A 113 16.64 5.01 -6.27
N ARG A 114 17.38 3.91 -6.16
CA ARG A 114 18.84 3.91 -6.22
C ARG A 114 19.28 2.59 -6.86
N GLY A 115 20.11 2.68 -7.91
CA GLY A 115 20.55 1.47 -8.62
C GLY A 115 19.40 0.68 -9.24
N GLY A 116 18.32 1.34 -9.65
CA GLY A 116 17.17 0.70 -10.27
C GLY A 116 16.18 0.06 -9.31
N LYS A 117 16.36 0.22 -7.99
CA LYS A 117 15.50 -0.33 -6.97
C LYS A 117 15.06 0.74 -5.98
N VAL A 118 13.88 0.57 -5.39
CA VAL A 118 13.37 1.46 -4.36
C VAL A 118 14.10 1.21 -3.05
N VAL A 119 14.72 2.24 -2.48
CA VAL A 119 15.42 2.16 -1.20
C VAL A 119 14.65 2.84 -0.07
N GLU A 120 13.72 3.73 -0.40
CA GLU A 120 12.86 4.40 0.56
C GLU A 120 11.45 4.50 0.00
N HIS A 121 10.46 4.11 0.79
CA HIS A 121 9.06 4.06 0.41
C HIS A 121 8.23 4.67 1.52
N LYS A 122 7.44 5.71 1.21
CA LYS A 122 6.61 6.41 2.19
C LYS A 122 5.17 6.47 1.70
N ILE A 123 4.24 6.18 2.59
CA ILE A 123 2.81 6.09 2.29
C ILE A 123 2.07 7.13 3.12
N TYR A 124 1.17 7.87 2.46
CA TYR A 124 0.34 8.88 3.12
C TYR A 124 -1.12 8.68 2.72
N TYR A 125 -1.98 8.59 3.73
CA TYR A 125 -3.42 8.53 3.54
C TYR A 125 -4.11 8.92 4.84
N ASP A 126 -5.40 9.20 4.77
CA ASP A 126 -6.19 9.54 5.95
C ASP A 126 -6.59 8.24 6.67
N GLN A 127 -5.89 7.94 7.77
CA GLN A 127 -6.12 6.74 8.56
C GLN A 127 -7.49 6.72 9.24
N VAL A 128 -7.95 7.89 9.66
CA VAL A 128 -9.26 7.99 10.32
C VAL A 128 -10.37 7.69 9.32
N ASP A 129 -10.30 8.31 8.14
CA ASP A 129 -11.27 8.07 7.08
C ASP A 129 -11.27 6.59 6.67
N PHE A 130 -10.10 6.00 6.47
CA PHE A 130 -10.00 4.60 6.13
C PHE A 130 -10.62 3.69 7.20
N GLY A 131 -10.30 3.94 8.47
CA GLY A 131 -10.86 3.19 9.59
C GLY A 131 -12.38 3.32 9.70
N VAL A 132 -12.92 4.51 9.43
CA VAL A 132 -14.36 4.74 9.40
C VAL A 132 -15.02 3.95 8.26
N GLN A 133 -14.44 4.01 7.06
CA GLN A 133 -14.97 3.27 5.91
C GLN A 133 -14.92 1.76 6.12
N LEU A 134 -13.86 1.26 6.76
CA LEU A 134 -13.75 -0.16 7.10
C LEU A 134 -14.72 -0.60 8.20
N GLY A 135 -15.35 0.35 8.90
CA GLY A 135 -16.26 0.05 9.99
C GLY A 135 -15.59 -0.31 11.31
N ILE A 136 -14.30 0.01 11.47
CA ILE A 136 -13.55 -0.27 12.70
C ILE A 136 -13.32 0.96 13.56
N ILE A 137 -13.61 2.15 13.04
CA ILE A 137 -13.60 3.42 13.79
C ILE A 137 -14.98 4.03 13.68
N PRO A 138 -15.59 4.48 14.80
CA PRO A 138 -16.89 5.14 14.73
C PRO A 138 -16.83 6.46 13.94
N PRO A 139 -17.88 6.79 13.17
CA PRO A 139 -17.94 8.09 12.48
C PRO A 139 -17.88 9.23 13.50
N THR A 140 -17.16 10.30 13.15
CA THR A 140 -17.13 11.52 13.98
C THR A 140 -18.24 12.48 13.55
N GLY A 141 -18.98 12.99 14.48
CA GLY A 141 -20.02 13.99 14.24
C GLY A 141 -21.39 13.52 14.46
#